data_a07ade47b1e30d88d9433adbbe30ea7a
#
_entry.id   a07ade47b1e30d88d9433adbbe30ea7a
#
_cell.length_a   1.000
_cell.length_b   1.000
_cell.length_c   1.000
_cell.angle_alpha   90.00
_cell.angle_beta   90.00
_cell.angle_gamma   90.00
#
_symmetry.space_group_name_H-M   'P 1'
#
loop_
_entity.id
_entity.type
_entity.pdbx_description
1 polymer ?
#
loop_
_entity_poly.entity_id
_entity_poly.type
_entity_poly.pdbx_seq_one_letter_code
_entity_poly.pdbx_strand_id
1 'polypeptide(L)'
;MRAVSVCLSLASLILPLCMGQAPRPQAAAEPGGANLPAQPIGANDLIAVSVLDAPELTRTVRVSADGFIRLPMLKQRIAAQGLLPAELEEAIATALKQEQLLVDPVVTVTVVEYFSRPISVAGAVRNPITFQAVGAVTLLEALTRAGGLNPDAGPEILVTHTQKGPDGKPVQITRRVAVKALFDSADPEANLKLYGGEEIRVPEAGKVYVVGNVKKPGAFPLVEGTETTVLRVLALAEGLAPYAGKQAYIIRRDERTGAVRELPVELKKLMERKAPDVPLVANDILYVPDRSGRRATIQALDRIAGFGATTASGILIWRTGRD
;
A
#
# COMPACT_ATOMS: atom_id res chain seq x y z
N MET A 1 15.14 -81.40 7.49
CA MET A 1 16.55 -81.34 7.92
C MET A 1 16.96 -79.89 8.14
N ARG A 2 17.46 -79.63 9.36
CA ARG A 2 18.26 -78.45 9.80
C ARG A 2 17.55 -77.10 9.80
N ALA A 3 17.52 -76.35 10.81
CA ALA A 3 17.89 -76.39 12.23
C ALA A 3 17.65 -74.96 12.71
N VAL A 4 17.02 -74.86 13.81
CA VAL A 4 16.66 -73.68 14.61
C VAL A 4 17.93 -73.01 15.14
N SER A 5 17.98 -71.69 15.13
CA SER A 5 18.84 -70.96 16.05
C SER A 5 18.13 -69.75 16.58
N VAL A 6 17.75 -69.84 17.82
CA VAL A 6 17.19 -68.79 18.67
C VAL A 6 18.34 -67.90 19.18
N CYS A 7 18.31 -66.65 18.95
CA CYS A 7 19.14 -65.68 19.65
C CYS A 7 18.28 -64.72 20.47
N LEU A 8 18.30 -64.94 21.75
CA LEU A 8 17.76 -64.09 22.81
C LEU A 8 18.69 -62.86 22.96
N SER A 9 18.25 -61.69 22.68
CA SER A 9 18.98 -60.47 23.02
C SER A 9 18.17 -59.63 23.98
N LEU A 10 18.72 -59.48 25.20
CA LEU A 10 18.28 -58.62 26.27
C LEU A 10 18.17 -57.18 25.75
N ALA A 11 16.99 -56.60 25.81
CA ALA A 11 16.78 -55.19 25.65
C ALA A 11 17.04 -54.47 26.97
N SER A 12 18.16 -53.78 27.02
CA SER A 12 18.53 -52.90 28.13
C SER A 12 17.73 -51.58 28.01
N LEU A 13 16.85 -51.36 28.96
CA LEU A 13 16.00 -50.19 29.07
C LEU A 13 16.85 -49.00 29.61
N ILE A 14 17.36 -48.13 28.72
CA ILE A 14 18.02 -46.87 29.08
C ILE A 14 16.96 -45.77 29.11
N LEU A 15 16.53 -45.34 30.30
CA LEU A 15 15.77 -44.11 30.50
C LEU A 15 16.67 -42.92 30.20
N PRO A 16 16.28 -41.98 29.32
CA PRO A 16 16.97 -40.70 29.25
C PRO A 16 16.56 -39.81 30.42
N LEU A 17 17.54 -39.50 31.24
CA LEU A 17 17.46 -38.50 32.29
C LEU A 17 17.22 -37.12 31.62
N CYS A 18 15.99 -36.60 31.71
CA CYS A 18 15.65 -35.26 31.29
C CYS A 18 16.29 -34.28 32.24
N MET A 19 17.54 -33.84 31.96
CA MET A 19 18.12 -32.67 32.61
C MET A 19 17.37 -31.43 32.11
N GLY A 20 16.51 -30.90 32.97
CA GLY A 20 15.88 -29.60 32.75
C GLY A 20 16.97 -28.52 32.61
N GLN A 21 17.12 -28.01 31.39
CA GLN A 21 17.88 -26.79 31.19
C GLN A 21 17.12 -25.65 31.85
N ALA A 22 17.72 -25.09 32.90
CA ALA A 22 17.26 -23.83 33.48
C ALA A 22 17.20 -22.77 32.37
N PRO A 23 16.14 -21.92 32.32
CA PRO A 23 16.07 -20.82 31.36
C PRO A 23 17.29 -19.95 31.59
N ARG A 24 18.13 -19.81 30.56
CA ARG A 24 19.20 -18.81 30.56
C ARG A 24 18.53 -17.43 30.74
N PRO A 25 19.02 -16.61 31.69
CA PRO A 25 18.56 -15.22 31.77
C PRO A 25 18.81 -14.61 30.37
N GLN A 26 17.73 -14.19 29.71
CA GLN A 26 17.82 -13.33 28.54
C GLN A 26 18.60 -12.11 29.00
N ALA A 27 19.82 -11.97 28.51
CA ALA A 27 20.54 -10.72 28.60
C ALA A 27 19.59 -9.63 28.11
N ALA A 28 19.27 -8.70 28.99
CA ALA A 28 18.58 -7.49 28.63
C ALA A 28 19.33 -6.96 27.41
N ALA A 29 18.64 -6.83 26.29
CA ALA A 29 19.18 -6.19 25.11
C ALA A 29 19.61 -4.80 25.59
N GLU A 30 20.91 -4.60 25.66
CA GLU A 30 21.45 -3.26 25.77
C GLU A 30 20.79 -2.44 24.67
N PRO A 31 20.36 -1.20 24.94
CA PRO A 31 19.93 -0.29 23.87
C PRO A 31 21.21 0.08 23.10
N GLY A 32 21.73 -0.87 22.34
CA GLY A 32 22.70 -0.60 21.31
C GLY A 32 22.00 0.31 20.34
N GLY A 33 22.24 1.61 20.48
CA GLY A 33 21.76 2.60 19.53
C GLY A 33 22.24 2.18 18.16
N ALA A 34 21.33 1.56 17.38
CA ALA A 34 21.58 1.38 15.98
C ALA A 34 21.97 2.77 15.47
N ASN A 35 23.17 2.91 14.90
CA ASN A 35 23.61 4.13 14.25
C ASN A 35 22.65 4.34 13.07
N LEU A 36 21.52 4.98 13.35
CA LEU A 36 20.57 5.38 12.34
C LEU A 36 21.29 6.37 11.42
N PRO A 37 21.09 6.30 10.11
CA PRO A 37 21.71 7.24 9.21
C PRO A 37 21.36 8.66 9.65
N ALA A 38 22.40 9.52 9.76
CA ALA A 38 22.24 10.90 10.18
C ALA A 38 21.25 11.62 9.25
N GLN A 39 20.11 11.98 9.80
CA GLN A 39 19.04 12.68 9.08
C GLN A 39 18.62 13.92 9.85
N PRO A 40 18.17 14.98 9.17
CA PRO A 40 17.69 16.18 9.85
C PRO A 40 16.51 15.83 10.79
N ILE A 41 16.55 16.35 11.99
CA ILE A 41 15.53 16.18 13.01
C ILE A 41 14.26 16.92 12.58
N GLY A 42 13.12 16.34 12.79
CA GLY A 42 11.82 16.93 12.45
C GLY A 42 10.96 17.24 13.67
N ALA A 43 9.83 17.88 13.44
CA ALA A 43 8.84 18.12 14.49
C ALA A 43 8.27 16.78 15.00
N ASN A 44 8.00 16.70 16.29
CA ASN A 44 7.52 15.52 17.02
C ASN A 44 8.52 14.37 17.16
N ASP A 45 9.72 14.42 16.60
CA ASP A 45 10.74 13.41 16.81
C ASP A 45 11.12 13.30 18.29
N LEU A 46 11.43 12.10 18.74
CA LEU A 46 11.88 11.81 20.09
C LEU A 46 13.39 11.67 20.10
N ILE A 47 14.08 12.54 20.84
CA ILE A 47 15.53 12.56 20.91
C ILE A 47 16.00 12.35 22.36
N ALA A 48 17.07 11.60 22.53
CA ALA A 48 17.79 11.49 23.77
C ALA A 48 18.99 12.44 23.72
N VAL A 49 19.06 13.33 24.68
CA VAL A 49 20.18 14.23 24.92
C VAL A 49 20.93 13.71 26.13
N SER A 50 22.23 13.46 25.96
CA SER A 50 23.14 13.07 27.05
C SER A 50 24.24 14.11 27.16
N VAL A 51 24.49 14.57 28.40
CA VAL A 51 25.55 15.52 28.69
C VAL A 51 26.52 14.84 29.65
N LEU A 52 27.77 14.76 29.25
CA LEU A 52 28.83 14.13 30.06
C LEU A 52 28.99 14.88 31.38
N ASP A 53 29.11 14.14 32.46
CA ASP A 53 29.26 14.65 33.85
C ASP A 53 28.10 15.53 34.34
N ALA A 54 26.95 15.55 33.63
CA ALA A 54 25.77 16.29 34.04
C ALA A 54 24.48 15.46 33.83
N PRO A 55 24.23 14.46 34.69
CA PRO A 55 23.08 13.56 34.56
C PRO A 55 21.75 14.29 34.71
N GLU A 56 21.69 15.41 35.40
CA GLU A 56 20.51 16.27 35.58
C GLU A 56 20.06 16.93 34.23
N LEU A 57 20.96 17.06 33.25
CA LEU A 57 20.69 17.57 31.91
C LEU A 57 20.40 16.45 30.92
N THR A 58 20.72 15.21 31.30
CA THR A 58 20.49 14.03 30.43
C THR A 58 19.04 13.61 30.46
N ARG A 59 18.34 13.68 29.34
CA ARG A 59 16.95 13.21 29.23
C ARG A 59 16.51 13.02 27.79
N THR A 60 15.44 12.24 27.66
CA THR A 60 14.71 12.12 26.41
C THR A 60 13.67 13.24 26.30
N VAL A 61 13.70 13.99 25.21
CA VAL A 61 12.79 15.09 24.91
C VAL A 61 12.14 14.93 23.56
N ARG A 62 10.91 15.39 23.43
CA ARG A 62 10.21 15.45 22.15
C ARG A 62 10.38 16.83 21.55
N VAL A 63 10.69 16.87 20.26
CA VAL A 63 10.71 18.12 19.50
C VAL A 63 9.27 18.63 19.40
N SER A 64 9.04 19.87 19.79
CA SER A 64 7.69 20.46 19.74
C SER A 64 7.25 20.70 18.29
N ALA A 65 5.96 20.93 18.08
CA ALA A 65 5.40 21.19 16.74
C ALA A 65 5.97 22.44 16.06
N ASP A 66 6.46 23.40 16.87
CA ASP A 66 7.16 24.59 16.41
C ASP A 66 8.66 24.36 16.13
N GLY A 67 9.14 23.12 16.30
CA GLY A 67 10.50 22.73 15.95
C GLY A 67 11.56 22.97 17.02
N PHE A 68 11.15 23.28 18.25
CA PHE A 68 12.07 23.57 19.35
C PHE A 68 12.09 22.44 20.38
N ILE A 69 13.19 22.37 21.15
CA ILE A 69 13.31 21.54 22.34
C ILE A 69 13.51 22.42 23.57
N ARG A 70 13.14 21.89 24.73
CA ARG A 70 13.43 22.46 26.05
C ARG A 70 14.24 21.48 26.88
N LEU A 71 15.35 21.95 27.38
CA LEU A 71 16.16 21.20 28.32
C LEU A 71 16.00 21.81 29.72
N PRO A 72 16.14 21.01 30.80
CA PRO A 72 16.16 21.51 32.15
C PRO A 72 17.26 22.55 32.32
N MET A 73 17.07 23.48 33.22
CA MET A 73 18.02 24.53 33.56
C MET A 73 18.32 25.57 32.46
N LEU A 74 18.07 25.28 31.18
CA LEU A 74 18.14 26.26 30.10
C LEU A 74 16.89 27.14 30.07
N LYS A 75 17.08 28.45 30.05
CA LYS A 75 15.97 29.44 29.93
C LYS A 75 15.45 29.56 28.55
N GLN A 76 16.33 29.46 27.56
CA GLN A 76 15.96 29.56 26.14
C GLN A 76 15.58 28.20 25.54
N ARG A 77 14.71 28.25 24.52
CA ARG A 77 14.39 27.08 23.69
C ARG A 77 15.43 26.93 22.59
N ILE A 78 15.82 25.72 22.27
CA ILE A 78 16.79 25.41 21.22
C ILE A 78 16.05 24.95 19.98
N ALA A 79 16.34 25.56 18.82
CA ALA A 79 15.83 25.13 17.54
C ALA A 79 16.46 23.76 17.19
N ALA A 80 15.63 22.75 16.97
CA ALA A 80 16.09 21.40 16.64
C ALA A 80 15.64 20.98 15.23
N GLN A 81 14.52 21.51 14.74
CA GLN A 81 13.97 21.15 13.46
C GLN A 81 14.90 21.57 12.31
N GLY A 82 15.22 20.61 11.41
CA GLY A 82 16.07 20.83 10.24
C GLY A 82 17.54 20.63 10.51
N LEU A 83 17.97 20.54 11.77
CA LEU A 83 19.36 20.29 12.15
C LEU A 83 19.65 18.77 12.10
N LEU A 84 20.90 18.45 11.76
CA LEU A 84 21.46 17.11 11.99
C LEU A 84 21.72 16.91 13.51
N PRO A 85 21.73 15.66 14.02
CA PRO A 85 22.07 15.42 15.41
C PRO A 85 23.34 16.11 15.86
N ALA A 86 24.42 16.06 15.07
CA ALA A 86 25.68 16.72 15.38
C ALA A 86 25.57 18.26 15.45
N GLU A 87 24.78 18.88 14.60
CA GLU A 87 24.55 20.33 14.63
C GLU A 87 23.73 20.72 15.87
N LEU A 88 22.79 19.85 16.28
CA LEU A 88 22.03 20.06 17.51
C LEU A 88 22.91 19.89 18.76
N GLU A 89 23.88 18.96 18.76
CA GLU A 89 24.90 18.82 19.81
C GLU A 89 25.66 20.14 20.04
N GLU A 90 26.15 20.75 18.94
CA GLU A 90 26.85 22.03 18.98
C GLU A 90 25.94 23.17 19.47
N ALA A 91 24.68 23.20 19.01
CA ALA A 91 23.71 24.21 19.44
C ALA A 91 23.42 24.11 20.94
N ILE A 92 23.25 22.88 21.46
CA ILE A 92 23.03 22.65 22.90
C ILE A 92 24.29 23.04 23.69
N ALA A 93 25.49 22.60 23.26
CA ALA A 93 26.74 22.93 23.91
C ALA A 93 26.96 24.45 23.99
N THR A 94 26.66 25.16 22.90
CA THR A 94 26.76 26.63 22.85
C THR A 94 25.78 27.28 23.83
N ALA A 95 24.52 26.81 23.90
CA ALA A 95 23.54 27.32 24.84
C ALA A 95 23.93 27.13 26.29
N LEU A 96 24.50 25.96 26.64
CA LEU A 96 24.98 25.64 27.99
C LEU A 96 26.16 26.54 28.42
N LYS A 97 27.07 26.85 27.46
CA LYS A 97 28.17 27.81 27.70
C LYS A 97 27.67 29.23 27.87
N GLN A 98 26.73 29.69 27.05
CA GLN A 98 26.19 31.04 27.13
C GLN A 98 25.45 31.32 28.45
N GLU A 99 24.71 30.35 28.96
CA GLU A 99 24.03 30.46 30.26
C GLU A 99 24.97 30.15 31.46
N GLN A 100 26.27 29.93 31.22
CA GLN A 100 27.29 29.66 32.23
C GLN A 100 26.97 28.44 33.13
N LEU A 101 26.24 27.46 32.56
CA LEU A 101 25.91 26.23 33.30
C LEU A 101 27.08 25.23 33.26
N LEU A 102 27.81 25.16 32.16
CA LEU A 102 29.00 24.31 32.00
C LEU A 102 30.08 25.05 31.17
N VAL A 103 31.34 24.78 31.52
CA VAL A 103 32.48 25.43 30.84
C VAL A 103 32.80 24.77 29.54
N ASP A 104 32.83 23.43 29.52
CA ASP A 104 33.14 22.66 28.30
C ASP A 104 32.20 21.42 28.19
N PRO A 105 30.92 21.64 27.88
CA PRO A 105 29.96 20.56 27.80
C PRO A 105 30.23 19.64 26.59
N VAL A 106 30.30 18.33 26.85
CA VAL A 106 30.29 17.30 25.85
C VAL A 106 28.84 16.78 25.76
N VAL A 107 28.18 17.07 24.63
CA VAL A 107 26.77 16.73 24.40
C VAL A 107 26.71 15.67 23.33
N THR A 108 25.88 14.65 23.56
CA THR A 108 25.54 13.62 22.56
C THR A 108 24.04 13.62 22.34
N VAL A 109 23.61 13.67 21.09
CA VAL A 109 22.22 13.64 20.67
C VAL A 109 21.97 12.38 19.84
N THR A 110 21.03 11.57 20.30
CA THR A 110 20.58 10.35 19.58
C THR A 110 19.10 10.45 19.29
N VAL A 111 18.69 10.22 18.04
CA VAL A 111 17.27 10.11 17.71
C VAL A 111 16.79 8.74 18.16
N VAL A 112 15.85 8.73 19.11
CA VAL A 112 15.25 7.50 19.65
C VAL A 112 14.16 7.01 18.70
N GLU A 113 13.32 7.93 18.22
CA GLU A 113 12.19 7.59 17.37
C GLU A 113 11.85 8.75 16.42
N TYR A 114 11.70 8.42 15.14
CA TYR A 114 11.23 9.37 14.13
C TYR A 114 9.70 9.37 14.07
N PHE A 115 9.08 10.55 14.19
CA PHE A 115 7.65 10.78 13.98
C PHE A 115 7.38 11.77 12.86
N SER A 116 8.41 12.45 12.40
CA SER A 116 8.31 13.52 11.41
C SER A 116 8.29 13.04 9.96
N ARG A 117 8.43 11.72 9.74
CA ARG A 117 8.66 11.13 8.40
C ARG A 117 7.69 10.01 8.07
N PRO A 118 6.37 10.24 8.18
CA PRO A 118 5.40 9.21 7.85
C PRO A 118 5.40 8.94 6.35
N ILE A 119 5.40 7.66 5.97
CA ILE A 119 5.04 7.19 4.63
C ILE A 119 3.73 6.46 4.79
N SER A 120 2.73 6.89 4.02
CA SER A 120 1.39 6.28 4.02
C SER A 120 1.18 5.49 2.75
N VAL A 121 0.76 4.23 2.88
CA VAL A 121 0.43 3.34 1.75
C VAL A 121 -1.04 2.98 1.86
N ALA A 122 -1.84 3.35 0.85
CA ALA A 122 -3.28 3.17 0.85
C ALA A 122 -3.83 2.73 -0.52
N GLY A 123 -5.09 2.27 -0.54
CA GLY A 123 -5.78 1.82 -1.75
C GLY A 123 -5.72 0.31 -1.94
N ALA A 124 -5.54 -0.15 -3.18
CA ALA A 124 -5.55 -1.56 -3.57
C ALA A 124 -4.24 -2.28 -3.18
N VAL A 125 -3.91 -2.26 -1.89
CA VAL A 125 -2.83 -3.02 -1.26
C VAL A 125 -3.42 -3.98 -0.24
N ARG A 126 -2.70 -5.05 0.11
CA ARG A 126 -3.23 -6.06 1.05
C ARG A 126 -3.46 -5.50 2.45
N ASN A 127 -2.53 -4.70 2.95
CA ASN A 127 -2.59 -4.11 4.28
C ASN A 127 -2.22 -2.64 4.19
N PRO A 128 -3.20 -1.72 4.10
CA PRO A 128 -2.92 -0.30 4.19
C PRO A 128 -2.17 0.01 5.49
N ILE A 129 -1.08 0.77 5.39
CA ILE A 129 -0.18 1.03 6.52
C ILE A 129 0.41 2.44 6.45
N THR A 130 0.66 3.02 7.61
CA THR A 130 1.51 4.21 7.75
C THR A 130 2.67 3.85 8.67
N PHE A 131 3.88 4.13 8.24
CA PHE A 131 5.10 3.87 9.01
C PHE A 131 6.08 5.04 8.89
N GLN A 132 7.04 5.11 9.79
CA GLN A 132 8.08 6.14 9.77
C GLN A 132 9.26 5.69 8.91
N ALA A 133 9.74 6.59 8.04
CA ALA A 133 10.93 6.34 7.24
C ALA A 133 12.18 6.49 8.11
N VAL A 134 12.93 5.41 8.24
CA VAL A 134 14.26 5.41 8.85
C VAL A 134 15.29 5.24 7.73
N GLY A 135 15.89 6.34 7.30
CA GLY A 135 16.72 6.35 6.09
C GLY A 135 15.91 6.50 4.81
N ALA A 136 16.54 6.21 3.67
CA ALA A 136 15.90 6.16 2.38
C ALA A 136 15.19 4.82 2.22
N VAL A 137 13.87 4.86 2.11
CA VAL A 137 13.01 3.69 1.83
C VAL A 137 12.67 3.69 0.35
N THR A 138 12.66 2.56 -0.32
CA THR A 138 12.24 2.49 -1.72
C THR A 138 10.73 2.27 -1.84
N LEU A 139 10.16 2.65 -3.00
CA LEU A 139 8.73 2.40 -3.28
C LEU A 139 8.39 0.92 -3.18
N LEU A 140 9.26 0.05 -3.70
CA LEU A 140 9.07 -1.41 -3.64
C LEU A 140 9.09 -1.91 -2.19
N GLU A 141 9.97 -1.38 -1.35
CA GLU A 141 10.00 -1.71 0.08
C GLU A 141 8.73 -1.27 0.79
N ALA A 142 8.25 -0.05 0.53
CA ALA A 142 7.00 0.47 1.10
C ALA A 142 5.80 -0.42 0.73
N LEU A 143 5.70 -0.84 -0.53
CA LEU A 143 4.65 -1.77 -0.99
C LEU A 143 4.80 -3.15 -0.35
N THR A 144 6.03 -3.64 -0.18
CA THR A 144 6.30 -4.92 0.49
C THR A 144 5.85 -4.89 1.95
N ARG A 145 6.09 -3.79 2.67
CA ARG A 145 5.59 -3.59 4.04
C ARG A 145 4.05 -3.57 4.10
N ALA A 146 3.39 -3.08 3.05
CA ALA A 146 1.94 -3.14 2.90
C ALA A 146 1.42 -4.53 2.46
N GLY A 147 2.27 -5.56 2.43
CA GLY A 147 1.92 -6.93 2.02
C GLY A 147 1.79 -7.12 0.50
N GLY A 148 2.19 -6.13 -0.30
CA GLY A 148 2.09 -6.13 -1.76
C GLY A 148 0.75 -5.63 -2.27
N LEU A 149 0.59 -5.68 -3.59
CA LEU A 149 -0.62 -5.25 -4.28
C LEU A 149 -1.74 -6.28 -4.16
N ASN A 150 -2.97 -5.82 -4.18
CA ASN A 150 -4.14 -6.67 -4.34
C ASN A 150 -4.27 -7.14 -5.80
N PRO A 151 -4.97 -8.27 -6.06
CA PRO A 151 -5.24 -8.73 -7.42
C PRO A 151 -6.06 -7.76 -8.28
N ASP A 152 -6.80 -6.87 -7.63
CA ASP A 152 -7.60 -5.82 -8.27
C ASP A 152 -6.90 -4.46 -8.30
N ALA A 153 -5.60 -4.42 -7.98
CA ALA A 153 -4.80 -3.21 -8.07
C ALA A 153 -4.73 -2.71 -9.53
N GLY A 154 -4.83 -1.40 -9.66
CA GLY A 154 -4.68 -0.72 -10.94
C GLY A 154 -3.24 -0.73 -11.44
N PRO A 155 -3.06 -0.33 -12.69
CA PRO A 155 -1.78 -0.42 -13.37
C PRO A 155 -0.78 0.66 -12.95
N GLU A 156 -1.25 1.69 -12.31
CA GLU A 156 -0.43 2.82 -11.88
C GLU A 156 -0.45 2.98 -10.36
N ILE A 157 0.68 3.34 -9.82
CA ILE A 157 0.86 3.75 -8.44
C ILE A 157 1.07 5.26 -8.41
N LEU A 158 0.31 5.95 -7.59
CA LEU A 158 0.41 7.40 -7.40
C LEU A 158 1.26 7.67 -6.16
N VAL A 159 2.40 8.33 -6.33
CA VAL A 159 3.26 8.77 -5.23
C VAL A 159 3.14 10.27 -5.13
N THR A 160 2.52 10.77 -4.06
CA THR A 160 2.31 12.19 -3.81
C THR A 160 3.24 12.65 -2.70
N HIS A 161 4.00 13.69 -2.97
CA HIS A 161 4.86 14.36 -1.99
C HIS A 161 4.44 15.83 -1.87
N THR A 162 4.35 16.31 -0.63
CA THR A 162 4.03 17.72 -0.35
C THR A 162 5.33 18.48 -0.09
N GLN A 163 5.64 19.42 -0.94
CA GLN A 163 6.83 20.27 -0.85
C GLN A 163 6.43 21.72 -0.59
N LYS A 164 7.27 22.46 0.14
CA LYS A 164 7.07 23.92 0.25
C LYS A 164 7.46 24.57 -1.08
N GLY A 165 6.50 25.21 -1.73
CA GLY A 165 6.74 26.01 -2.93
C GLY A 165 7.56 27.27 -2.64
N PRO A 166 7.99 27.99 -3.68
CA PRO A 166 8.75 29.25 -3.56
C PRO A 166 8.00 30.31 -2.74
N ASP A 167 6.67 30.27 -2.77
CA ASP A 167 5.79 31.19 -2.03
C ASP A 167 5.49 30.73 -0.59
N GLY A 168 6.19 29.72 -0.09
CA GLY A 168 5.95 29.12 1.23
C GLY A 168 4.67 28.29 1.35
N LYS A 169 3.86 28.20 0.29
CA LYS A 169 2.64 27.39 0.26
C LYS A 169 2.97 25.92 -0.04
N PRO A 170 2.22 24.98 0.55
CA PRO A 170 2.41 23.57 0.23
C PRO A 170 1.99 23.29 -1.22
N VAL A 171 2.88 22.70 -1.99
CA VAL A 171 2.63 22.22 -3.35
C VAL A 171 2.69 20.69 -3.35
N GLN A 172 1.63 20.07 -3.83
CA GLN A 172 1.60 18.61 -3.99
C GLN A 172 2.12 18.22 -5.38
N ILE A 173 3.13 17.39 -5.38
CA ILE A 173 3.70 16.81 -6.61
C ILE A 173 3.33 15.33 -6.61
N THR A 174 2.56 14.91 -7.61
CA THR A 174 2.18 13.51 -7.79
C THR A 174 2.97 12.90 -8.95
N ARG A 175 3.71 11.85 -8.68
CA ARG A 175 4.36 11.00 -9.68
C ARG A 175 3.53 9.76 -9.91
N ARG A 176 3.36 9.37 -11.19
CA ARG A 176 2.73 8.12 -11.59
C ARG A 176 3.81 7.12 -11.93
N VAL A 177 3.74 5.96 -11.30
CA VAL A 177 4.67 4.85 -11.52
C VAL A 177 3.88 3.67 -12.04
N ALA A 178 4.23 3.16 -13.22
CA ALA A 178 3.60 1.98 -13.78
C ALA A 178 4.01 0.73 -12.97
N VAL A 179 3.03 -0.06 -12.55
CA VAL A 179 3.26 -1.31 -11.81
C VAL A 179 4.21 -2.23 -12.58
N LYS A 180 4.03 -2.34 -13.89
CA LYS A 180 4.88 -3.15 -14.76
C LYS A 180 6.33 -2.68 -14.80
N ALA A 181 6.59 -1.39 -14.79
CA ALA A 181 7.95 -0.84 -14.74
C ALA A 181 8.65 -1.20 -13.43
N LEU A 182 7.90 -1.16 -12.33
CA LEU A 182 8.44 -1.44 -11.00
C LEU A 182 8.72 -2.93 -10.77
N PHE A 183 7.82 -3.84 -11.19
CA PHE A 183 7.89 -5.26 -10.88
C PHE A 183 8.50 -6.12 -12.00
N ASP A 184 8.11 -5.88 -13.25
CA ASP A 184 8.53 -6.73 -14.37
C ASP A 184 9.86 -6.28 -14.96
N SER A 185 10.03 -4.97 -15.15
CA SER A 185 11.23 -4.40 -15.78
C SER A 185 12.33 -4.10 -14.76
N ALA A 186 11.99 -4.10 -13.45
CA ALA A 186 12.89 -3.71 -12.36
C ALA A 186 13.62 -2.39 -12.65
N ASP A 187 12.91 -1.43 -13.24
CA ASP A 187 13.46 -0.13 -13.63
C ASP A 187 13.89 0.64 -12.37
N PRO A 188 15.17 0.99 -12.24
CA PRO A 188 15.66 1.76 -11.10
C PRO A 188 14.97 3.13 -10.94
N GLU A 189 14.54 3.76 -12.05
CA GLU A 189 13.85 5.05 -12.01
C GLU A 189 12.40 4.92 -11.54
N ALA A 190 11.76 3.77 -11.76
CA ALA A 190 10.44 3.45 -11.24
C ALA A 190 10.47 3.17 -9.73
N ASN A 191 11.60 2.66 -9.21
CA ASN A 191 11.76 2.38 -7.78
C ASN A 191 12.21 3.64 -7.02
N LEU A 192 11.29 4.57 -6.85
CA LEU A 192 11.53 5.86 -6.23
C LEU A 192 12.07 5.71 -4.80
N LYS A 193 13.04 6.56 -4.45
CA LYS A 193 13.50 6.72 -3.06
C LYS A 193 12.56 7.66 -2.33
N LEU A 194 12.08 7.24 -1.18
CA LEU A 194 11.16 7.93 -0.29
C LEU A 194 11.92 8.33 0.97
N TYR A 195 11.67 9.52 1.45
CA TYR A 195 12.38 10.10 2.59
C TYR A 195 11.47 10.44 3.77
N GLY A 196 10.15 10.26 3.58
CA GLY A 196 9.09 10.58 4.53
C GLY A 196 8.25 11.77 4.12
N GLY A 197 6.96 11.73 4.45
CA GLY A 197 5.95 12.70 4.03
C GLY A 197 5.28 12.34 2.70
N GLU A 198 5.60 11.17 2.12
CA GLU A 198 4.96 10.69 0.90
C GLU A 198 3.70 9.91 1.20
N GLU A 199 2.69 10.13 0.35
CA GLU A 199 1.48 9.32 0.28
C GLU A 199 1.53 8.46 -0.99
N ILE A 200 1.54 7.15 -0.80
CA ILE A 200 1.48 6.16 -1.86
C ILE A 200 0.04 5.68 -1.97
N ARG A 201 -0.59 5.96 -3.10
CA ARG A 201 -1.95 5.52 -3.37
C ARG A 201 -1.96 4.57 -4.55
N VAL A 202 -2.51 3.38 -4.34
CA VAL A 202 -2.73 2.40 -5.39
C VAL A 202 -4.23 2.39 -5.72
N PRO A 203 -4.65 2.96 -6.85
CA PRO A 203 -6.06 2.89 -7.26
C PRO A 203 -6.44 1.44 -7.63
N GLU A 204 -7.72 1.12 -7.59
CA GLU A 204 -8.22 -0.13 -8.14
C GLU A 204 -8.15 -0.10 -9.68
N ALA A 205 -7.98 -1.28 -10.29
CA ALA A 205 -8.11 -1.45 -11.73
C ALA A 205 -9.53 -1.11 -12.18
N GLY A 206 -9.65 -0.43 -13.29
CA GLY A 206 -10.94 -0.29 -13.95
C GLY A 206 -11.54 -1.68 -14.21
N LYS A 207 -12.86 -1.81 -14.18
CA LYS A 207 -13.57 -3.08 -14.43
C LYS A 207 -14.45 -2.96 -15.66
N VAL A 208 -14.60 -4.06 -16.39
CA VAL A 208 -15.59 -4.25 -17.44
C VAL A 208 -16.62 -5.25 -16.93
N TYR A 209 -17.88 -4.98 -17.18
CA TYR A 209 -18.98 -5.83 -16.74
C TYR A 209 -19.50 -6.67 -17.88
N VAL A 210 -19.64 -7.97 -17.68
CA VAL A 210 -20.21 -8.90 -18.66
C VAL A 210 -21.52 -9.43 -18.15
N VAL A 211 -22.57 -9.25 -18.90
CA VAL A 211 -23.93 -9.66 -18.51
C VAL A 211 -24.65 -10.38 -19.66
N GLY A 212 -25.65 -11.20 -19.33
CA GLY A 212 -26.44 -11.95 -20.30
C GLY A 212 -25.95 -13.37 -20.50
N ASN A 213 -26.05 -13.88 -21.72
CA ASN A 213 -25.80 -15.28 -22.07
C ASN A 213 -24.30 -15.61 -22.27
N VAL A 214 -23.55 -15.47 -21.19
CA VAL A 214 -22.18 -15.97 -21.01
C VAL A 214 -22.15 -17.02 -19.91
N LYS A 215 -21.14 -17.88 -19.90
CA LYS A 215 -21.05 -18.93 -18.86
C LYS A 215 -20.80 -18.35 -17.47
N LYS A 216 -19.96 -17.29 -17.37
CA LYS A 216 -19.61 -16.63 -16.13
C LYS A 216 -19.82 -15.11 -16.25
N PRO A 217 -21.06 -14.63 -15.99
CA PRO A 217 -21.29 -13.19 -15.94
C PRO A 217 -20.61 -12.59 -14.71
N GLY A 218 -20.17 -11.34 -14.79
CA GLY A 218 -19.49 -10.67 -13.68
C GLY A 218 -18.67 -9.46 -14.09
N ALA A 219 -17.89 -8.95 -13.14
CA ALA A 219 -16.96 -7.85 -13.34
C ALA A 219 -15.54 -8.41 -13.55
N PHE A 220 -14.87 -7.95 -14.57
CA PHE A 220 -13.52 -8.37 -14.93
C PHE A 220 -12.59 -7.16 -14.90
N PRO A 221 -11.42 -7.24 -14.21
CA PRO A 221 -10.48 -6.12 -14.16
C PRO A 221 -9.81 -5.90 -15.52
N LEU A 222 -9.56 -4.64 -15.82
CA LEU A 222 -8.74 -4.24 -16.95
C LEU A 222 -7.26 -4.44 -16.58
N VAL A 223 -6.58 -5.30 -17.33
CA VAL A 223 -5.14 -5.53 -17.14
C VAL A 223 -4.39 -4.61 -18.10
N GLU A 224 -3.52 -3.77 -17.56
CA GLU A 224 -2.70 -2.85 -18.34
C GLU A 224 -1.65 -3.57 -19.19
N GLY A 225 -1.24 -2.90 -20.28
CA GLY A 225 -0.23 -3.42 -21.21
C GLY A 225 -0.76 -4.44 -22.20
N THR A 226 -2.05 -4.77 -22.12
CA THR A 226 -2.72 -5.59 -23.13
C THR A 226 -4.11 -4.98 -23.36
N GLU A 227 -4.40 -4.62 -24.59
CA GLU A 227 -5.75 -4.13 -24.93
C GLU A 227 -6.80 -5.11 -24.44
N THR A 228 -7.67 -4.66 -23.55
CA THR A 228 -8.80 -5.46 -23.11
C THR A 228 -9.87 -5.39 -24.17
N THR A 229 -10.06 -6.50 -24.86
CA THR A 229 -10.97 -6.60 -26.00
C THR A 229 -12.15 -7.50 -25.69
N VAL A 230 -13.18 -7.46 -26.54
CA VAL A 230 -14.39 -8.29 -26.39
C VAL A 230 -14.04 -9.76 -26.36
N LEU A 231 -13.17 -10.27 -27.24
CA LEU A 231 -12.78 -11.69 -27.23
C LEU A 231 -12.07 -12.09 -25.93
N ARG A 232 -11.19 -11.22 -25.44
CA ARG A 232 -10.47 -11.48 -24.19
C ARG A 232 -11.42 -11.55 -23.00
N VAL A 233 -12.34 -10.61 -22.91
CA VAL A 233 -13.31 -10.60 -21.81
C VAL A 233 -14.29 -11.76 -21.90
N LEU A 234 -14.70 -12.15 -23.10
CA LEU A 234 -15.50 -13.37 -23.31
C LEU A 234 -14.72 -14.63 -22.91
N ALA A 235 -13.41 -14.69 -23.15
CA ALA A 235 -12.57 -15.80 -22.69
C ALA A 235 -12.50 -15.85 -21.16
N LEU A 236 -12.37 -14.71 -20.49
CA LEU A 236 -12.42 -14.63 -19.01
C LEU A 236 -13.79 -15.02 -18.45
N ALA A 237 -14.87 -14.73 -19.20
CA ALA A 237 -16.24 -15.16 -18.90
C ALA A 237 -16.51 -16.63 -19.29
N GLU A 238 -15.47 -17.44 -19.58
CA GLU A 238 -15.54 -18.86 -19.95
C GLU A 238 -16.32 -19.10 -21.25
N GLY A 239 -16.50 -18.06 -22.06
CA GLY A 239 -17.18 -18.09 -23.34
C GLY A 239 -18.69 -17.89 -23.27
N LEU A 240 -19.33 -18.06 -24.42
CA LEU A 240 -20.78 -17.90 -24.55
C LEU A 240 -21.53 -19.07 -23.94
N ALA A 241 -22.66 -18.78 -23.30
CA ALA A 241 -23.60 -19.80 -22.86
C ALA A 241 -24.38 -20.41 -24.05
N PRO A 242 -25.00 -21.59 -23.91
CA PRO A 242 -25.92 -22.15 -24.88
C PRO A 242 -27.02 -21.13 -25.21
N TYR A 243 -27.34 -21.02 -26.52
CA TYR A 243 -28.36 -20.08 -27.00
C TYR A 243 -28.01 -18.59 -26.92
N ALA A 244 -26.73 -18.24 -26.75
CA ALA A 244 -26.29 -16.86 -26.91
C ALA A 244 -26.62 -16.28 -28.28
N GLY A 245 -26.97 -15.00 -28.30
CA GLY A 245 -27.22 -14.24 -29.51
C GLY A 245 -26.01 -14.17 -30.43
N LYS A 246 -26.23 -13.90 -31.71
CA LYS A 246 -25.14 -13.70 -32.68
C LYS A 246 -24.50 -12.32 -32.57
N GLN A 247 -25.16 -11.41 -31.87
CA GLN A 247 -24.79 -10.02 -31.70
C GLN A 247 -24.76 -9.71 -30.21
N ALA A 248 -23.71 -9.02 -29.77
CA ALA A 248 -23.59 -8.43 -28.42
C ALA A 248 -23.61 -6.92 -28.54
N TYR A 249 -23.75 -6.26 -27.41
CA TYR A 249 -23.79 -4.82 -27.30
C TYR A 249 -22.82 -4.34 -26.25
N ILE A 250 -21.96 -3.37 -26.59
CA ILE A 250 -21.13 -2.66 -25.64
C ILE A 250 -21.90 -1.40 -25.23
N ILE A 251 -22.26 -1.30 -23.97
CA ILE A 251 -22.93 -0.14 -23.41
C ILE A 251 -21.85 0.68 -22.73
N ARG A 252 -21.56 1.83 -23.28
CA ARG A 252 -20.53 2.76 -22.81
C ARG A 252 -21.18 4.04 -22.34
N ARG A 253 -20.89 4.43 -21.11
CA ARG A 253 -21.30 5.72 -20.57
C ARG A 253 -20.15 6.72 -20.73
N ASP A 254 -20.45 7.87 -21.32
CA ASP A 254 -19.52 8.99 -21.35
C ASP A 254 -19.50 9.65 -19.96
N GLU A 255 -18.35 9.67 -19.31
CA GLU A 255 -18.20 10.18 -17.92
C GLU A 255 -18.47 11.68 -17.82
N ARG A 256 -18.25 12.43 -18.90
CA ARG A 256 -18.42 13.89 -18.91
C ARG A 256 -19.86 14.32 -19.19
N THR A 257 -20.54 13.63 -20.10
CA THR A 257 -21.90 14.01 -20.53
C THR A 257 -22.99 13.14 -19.90
N GLY A 258 -22.61 12.00 -19.30
CA GLY A 258 -23.55 11.01 -18.79
C GLY A 258 -24.28 10.24 -19.92
N ALA A 259 -24.02 10.55 -21.19
CA ALA A 259 -24.69 9.93 -22.31
C ALA A 259 -24.29 8.45 -22.43
N VAL A 260 -25.29 7.61 -22.70
CA VAL A 260 -25.09 6.18 -22.94
C VAL A 260 -25.03 5.91 -24.43
N ARG A 261 -23.97 5.26 -24.88
CA ARG A 261 -23.80 4.79 -26.27
C ARG A 261 -23.86 3.28 -26.31
N GLU A 262 -24.58 2.76 -27.27
CA GLU A 262 -24.69 1.33 -27.54
C GLU A 262 -23.94 1.00 -28.84
N LEU A 263 -22.93 0.14 -28.74
CA LEU A 263 -22.07 -0.27 -29.87
C LEU A 263 -22.36 -1.75 -30.16
N PRO A 264 -22.99 -2.08 -31.31
CA PRO A 264 -23.27 -3.46 -31.67
C PRO A 264 -21.99 -4.18 -32.10
N VAL A 265 -21.81 -5.41 -31.63
CA VAL A 265 -20.68 -6.29 -31.95
C VAL A 265 -21.19 -7.60 -32.52
N GLU A 266 -20.83 -7.93 -33.75
CA GLU A 266 -21.20 -9.20 -34.39
C GLU A 266 -20.27 -10.32 -33.90
N LEU A 267 -20.66 -11.03 -32.83
CA LEU A 267 -19.85 -12.07 -32.19
C LEU A 267 -19.43 -13.18 -33.16
N LYS A 268 -20.30 -13.55 -34.12
CA LYS A 268 -19.97 -14.58 -35.11
C LYS A 268 -18.81 -14.16 -36.00
N LYS A 269 -18.84 -12.95 -36.55
CA LYS A 269 -17.77 -12.43 -37.43
C LYS A 269 -16.47 -12.25 -36.64
N LEU A 270 -16.59 -11.81 -35.38
CA LEU A 270 -15.46 -11.63 -34.47
C LEU A 270 -14.75 -12.97 -34.22
N MET A 271 -15.50 -14.02 -33.86
CA MET A 271 -14.96 -15.37 -33.62
C MET A 271 -14.37 -16.02 -34.87
N GLU A 272 -14.96 -15.75 -36.06
CA GLU A 272 -14.46 -16.22 -37.34
C GLU A 272 -13.28 -15.38 -37.88
N ARG A 273 -12.80 -14.39 -37.14
CA ARG A 273 -11.74 -13.42 -37.49
C ARG A 273 -12.08 -12.62 -38.77
N LYS A 274 -13.36 -12.43 -39.04
CA LYS A 274 -13.87 -11.63 -40.16
C LYS A 274 -14.14 -10.17 -39.79
N ALA A 275 -14.02 -9.83 -38.52
CA ALA A 275 -14.11 -8.47 -38.04
C ALA A 275 -12.94 -8.22 -37.02
N PRO A 276 -12.45 -6.99 -36.93
CA PRO A 276 -11.46 -6.63 -35.91
C PRO A 276 -12.06 -6.77 -34.52
N ASP A 277 -11.21 -7.10 -33.55
CA ASP A 277 -11.63 -7.14 -32.15
C ASP A 277 -11.88 -5.71 -31.63
N VAL A 278 -12.83 -5.57 -30.73
CA VAL A 278 -13.28 -4.26 -30.24
C VAL A 278 -12.68 -4.00 -28.86
N PRO A 279 -11.95 -2.89 -28.65
CA PRO A 279 -11.40 -2.55 -27.37
C PRO A 279 -12.51 -2.09 -26.41
N LEU A 280 -12.40 -2.55 -25.16
CA LEU A 280 -13.25 -2.18 -24.05
C LEU A 280 -12.50 -1.21 -23.12
N VAL A 281 -13.22 -0.26 -22.56
CA VAL A 281 -12.69 0.69 -21.56
C VAL A 281 -13.34 0.45 -20.19
N ALA A 282 -12.79 1.07 -19.17
CA ALA A 282 -13.35 0.98 -17.82
C ALA A 282 -14.84 1.38 -17.81
N ASN A 283 -15.62 0.64 -17.02
CA ASN A 283 -17.07 0.81 -16.87
C ASN A 283 -17.90 0.44 -18.08
N ASP A 284 -17.31 -0.14 -19.14
CA ASP A 284 -18.10 -0.71 -20.23
C ASP A 284 -18.90 -1.92 -19.74
N ILE A 285 -20.12 -2.07 -20.24
CA ILE A 285 -20.95 -3.25 -20.03
C ILE A 285 -21.08 -4.00 -21.35
N LEU A 286 -20.54 -5.21 -21.40
CA LEU A 286 -20.74 -6.13 -22.53
C LEU A 286 -22.00 -6.96 -22.28
N TYR A 287 -23.06 -6.67 -23.01
CA TYR A 287 -24.32 -7.41 -22.92
C TYR A 287 -24.44 -8.42 -24.06
N VAL A 288 -24.63 -9.68 -23.71
CA VAL A 288 -24.86 -10.77 -24.64
C VAL A 288 -26.31 -11.26 -24.51
N PRO A 289 -27.23 -10.89 -25.44
CA PRO A 289 -28.61 -11.33 -25.37
C PRO A 289 -28.75 -12.84 -25.66
N ASP A 290 -29.93 -13.39 -25.43
CA ASP A 290 -30.28 -14.71 -25.88
C ASP A 290 -30.70 -14.71 -27.39
N ARG A 291 -30.81 -15.90 -27.97
CA ARG A 291 -31.14 -16.10 -29.39
C ARG A 291 -32.60 -15.75 -29.72
N SER A 292 -33.46 -15.57 -28.74
CA SER A 292 -34.91 -15.35 -28.91
C SER A 292 -35.29 -13.95 -29.39
N GLY A 293 -34.29 -13.09 -29.63
CA GLY A 293 -34.50 -11.81 -30.29
C GLY A 293 -35.39 -10.78 -29.56
N ARG A 294 -35.73 -11.06 -28.30
CA ARG A 294 -36.39 -10.06 -27.45
C ARG A 294 -35.34 -9.00 -27.09
N ARG A 295 -35.44 -7.85 -27.72
CA ARG A 295 -34.72 -6.65 -27.36
C ARG A 295 -35.01 -6.39 -25.85
N ALA A 296 -34.01 -6.58 -25.02
CA ALA A 296 -34.08 -6.01 -23.69
C ALA A 296 -34.22 -4.49 -23.87
N THR A 297 -35.42 -3.99 -23.60
CA THR A 297 -35.71 -2.57 -23.70
C THR A 297 -34.77 -1.81 -22.79
N ILE A 298 -34.33 -0.64 -23.20
CA ILE A 298 -33.46 0.31 -22.46
C ILE A 298 -33.87 0.45 -20.99
N GLN A 299 -35.14 0.29 -20.66
CA GLN A 299 -35.69 0.29 -19.31
C GLN A 299 -35.18 -0.86 -18.39
N ALA A 300 -34.76 -2.01 -18.95
CA ALA A 300 -34.12 -3.07 -18.16
C ALA A 300 -32.66 -2.73 -17.85
N LEU A 301 -32.01 -1.97 -18.74
CA LEU A 301 -30.62 -1.53 -18.60
C LEU A 301 -30.47 -0.39 -17.59
N ASP A 302 -31.46 0.52 -17.48
CA ASP A 302 -31.48 1.54 -16.45
C ASP A 302 -31.54 0.93 -15.03
N ARG A 303 -32.20 -0.22 -14.88
CA ARG A 303 -32.20 -0.96 -13.61
C ARG A 303 -30.85 -1.61 -13.32
N ILE A 304 -30.11 -2.07 -14.31
CA ILE A 304 -28.77 -2.68 -14.14
C ILE A 304 -27.71 -1.59 -13.91
N ALA A 305 -27.81 -0.46 -14.61
CA ALA A 305 -26.93 0.70 -14.40
C ALA A 305 -27.10 1.32 -12.99
N GLY A 306 -28.29 1.18 -12.36
CA GLY A 306 -28.55 1.60 -11.00
C GLY A 306 -27.81 0.76 -9.94
N PHE A 307 -27.40 -0.47 -10.23
CA PHE A 307 -26.65 -1.31 -9.29
C PHE A 307 -25.17 -0.89 -9.13
N GLY A 308 -24.61 -0.20 -10.09
CA GLY A 308 -23.22 0.30 -10.03
C GLY A 308 -23.04 1.56 -9.17
N ALA A 309 -24.11 2.26 -8.83
CA ALA A 309 -24.05 3.54 -8.12
C ALA A 309 -24.30 3.44 -6.59
N THR A 310 -24.62 2.26 -6.07
CA THR A 310 -25.06 2.11 -4.66
C THR A 310 -24.14 1.28 -3.78
N THR A 311 -22.91 0.99 -4.17
CA THR A 311 -21.94 0.33 -3.27
C THR A 311 -21.17 1.30 -2.37
N ALA A 312 -21.58 2.55 -2.29
CA ALA A 312 -20.97 3.54 -1.40
C ALA A 312 -21.88 3.99 -0.24
N SER A 313 -22.91 3.25 0.12
CA SER A 313 -23.60 3.50 1.42
C SER A 313 -24.54 2.36 1.79
N GLY A 314 -24.17 1.66 2.80
CA GLY A 314 -24.88 1.10 3.93
C GLY A 314 -26.29 0.55 3.77
N ILE A 315 -26.40 -0.71 4.17
CA ILE A 315 -27.52 -1.27 4.93
C ILE A 315 -28.92 -1.18 4.29
N LEU A 316 -29.27 -2.18 3.51
CA LEU A 316 -30.67 -2.48 3.19
C LEU A 316 -31.29 -3.25 4.36
N ILE A 317 -32.05 -2.52 5.19
CA ILE A 317 -32.94 -3.10 6.19
C ILE A 317 -34.10 -3.76 5.45
N TRP A 318 -34.13 -5.08 5.40
CA TRP A 318 -35.30 -5.84 5.05
C TRP A 318 -36.30 -5.74 6.19
N ARG A 319 -37.34 -4.91 6.03
CA ARG A 319 -38.50 -4.92 6.88
C ARG A 319 -39.59 -5.69 6.16
N THR A 320 -39.73 -6.97 6.49
CA THR A 320 -40.94 -7.73 6.23
C THR A 320 -42.02 -7.20 7.15
N GLY A 321 -42.98 -6.49 6.61
CA GLY A 321 -44.26 -6.19 7.25
C GLY A 321 -45.30 -7.14 6.66
N ARG A 322 -45.70 -8.06 7.45
CA ARG A 322 -46.92 -8.85 7.26
C ARG A 322 -48.00 -8.11 8.05
N ASP A 323 -49.04 -7.68 7.38
CA ASP A 323 -50.48 -7.90 7.71
C ASP A 323 -51.30 -7.39 6.54
#